data_d7f548d83888b54833083d0fe6e0c936
#
_entry.id   d7f548d83888b54833083d0fe6e0c936
#
_cell.length_a   1.000
_cell.length_b   1.000
_cell.length_c   1.000
_cell.angle_alpha   90.00
_cell.angle_beta   90.00
_cell.angle_gamma   90.00
#
_symmetry.space_group_name_H-M   'P 1'
#
loop_
_entity.id
_entity.type
_entity.pdbx_description
1 polymer ?
#
loop_
_entity_poly.entity_id
_entity_poly.type
_entity_poly.pdbx_seq_one_letter_code
_entity_poly.pdbx_strand_id
1 'polypeptide(L)'
;MKNYSISRIKVILLILILFTTFCVELSTLNMSIKTMSNLYWGNSGSDVSRVQSRLKDWGYYDGPVDGFFGVRTWLAVRKFQANNGLNVTGIVDDQTKVALGFNISKYTSISNTYTPATSTTTNDDVYLLAMLINGEARGEPFVGKVAVGAVVMNRVRSPIFPHTIAGVIFQPGAFSAVDDGQMWLPPSQDSIRAAQDAIAGWDPTGGALYYYNASKVQNYWIFNRPIITQIGSHIFAR
;
A
#
# COMPACT_ATOMS: atom_id res chain seq x y z
N MET A 1 44.43 63.76 -0.49
CA MET A 1 44.35 62.29 -0.80
C MET A 1 43.46 61.45 0.17
N LYS A 2 42.68 62.04 1.08
CA LYS A 2 41.86 61.29 2.07
C LYS A 2 40.41 60.93 1.64
N ASN A 3 39.85 61.62 0.65
CA ASN A 3 38.43 61.46 0.30
C ASN A 3 38.11 60.31 -0.66
N TYR A 4 39.09 59.78 -1.41
CA TYR A 4 38.88 58.63 -2.32
C TYR A 4 38.79 57.29 -1.61
N SER A 5 39.44 57.15 -0.44
CA SER A 5 39.42 55.91 0.35
C SER A 5 38.03 55.62 1.00
N ILE A 6 37.41 56.68 1.52
CA ILE A 6 36.09 56.60 2.21
C ILE A 6 34.98 56.25 1.22
N SER A 7 35.04 56.77 -0.02
CA SER A 7 34.06 56.47 -1.07
C SER A 7 34.13 54.99 -1.50
N ARG A 8 35.31 54.42 -1.66
CA ARG A 8 35.50 52.99 -2.03
C ARG A 8 35.02 52.04 -0.91
N ILE A 9 35.28 52.38 0.36
CA ILE A 9 34.81 51.61 1.49
C ILE A 9 33.28 51.62 1.57
N LYS A 10 32.62 52.74 1.36
CA LYS A 10 31.15 52.85 1.31
C LYS A 10 30.55 52.04 0.17
N VAL A 11 31.16 52.01 -1.01
CA VAL A 11 30.70 51.24 -2.16
C VAL A 11 30.87 49.71 -1.88
N ILE A 12 31.99 49.30 -1.29
CA ILE A 12 32.22 47.88 -0.91
C ILE A 12 31.22 47.44 0.14
N LEU A 13 30.94 48.27 1.17
CA LEU A 13 29.91 47.98 2.17
C LEU A 13 28.51 47.84 1.56
N LEU A 14 28.15 48.72 0.60
CA LEU A 14 26.86 48.64 -0.07
C LEU A 14 26.72 47.36 -0.91
N ILE A 15 27.78 46.96 -1.60
CA ILE A 15 27.80 45.68 -2.37
C ILE A 15 27.70 44.48 -1.45
N LEU A 16 28.38 44.50 -0.28
CA LEU A 16 28.28 43.43 0.72
C LEU A 16 26.85 43.31 1.31
N ILE A 17 26.21 44.44 1.60
CA ILE A 17 24.82 44.46 2.09
C ILE A 17 23.86 43.95 1.03
N LEU A 18 24.00 44.35 -0.23
CA LEU A 18 23.19 43.85 -1.34
C LEU A 18 23.41 42.36 -1.60
N PHE A 19 24.66 41.88 -1.44
CA PHE A 19 24.95 40.45 -1.59
C PHE A 19 24.40 39.62 -0.47
N THR A 20 24.45 40.12 0.76
CA THR A 20 23.85 39.41 1.94
C THR A 20 22.33 39.39 1.88
N THR A 21 21.66 40.46 1.44
CA THR A 21 20.21 40.50 1.24
C THR A 21 19.79 39.55 0.10
N PHE A 22 20.54 39.50 -0.99
CA PHE A 22 20.29 38.58 -2.11
C PHE A 22 20.49 37.13 -1.71
N CYS A 23 21.51 36.80 -0.90
CA CYS A 23 21.71 35.46 -0.34
C CYS A 23 20.60 35.05 0.65
N VAL A 24 20.07 35.99 1.42
CA VAL A 24 18.94 35.71 2.35
C VAL A 24 17.66 35.47 1.55
N GLU A 25 17.39 36.22 0.50
CA GLU A 25 16.24 35.99 -0.39
C GLU A 25 16.34 34.64 -1.13
N LEU A 26 17.54 34.25 -1.58
CA LEU A 26 17.75 32.92 -2.20
C LEU A 26 17.54 31.77 -1.23
N SER A 27 17.82 31.96 0.05
CA SER A 27 17.62 30.92 1.08
C SER A 27 16.14 30.76 1.50
N THR A 28 15.31 31.79 1.29
CA THR A 28 13.86 31.70 1.54
C THR A 28 13.07 31.09 0.39
N LEU A 29 13.69 30.92 -0.79
CA LEU A 29 13.10 30.22 -1.93
C LEU A 29 13.25 28.69 -1.88
N ASN A 30 13.72 28.13 -0.78
CA ASN A 30 13.56 26.71 -0.50
C ASN A 30 12.08 26.41 -0.15
N MET A 31 11.22 26.65 -1.10
CA MET A 31 9.87 26.11 -1.10
C MET A 31 10.03 24.60 -1.15
N SER A 32 9.85 23.96 0.01
CA SER A 32 9.82 22.50 0.11
C SER A 32 8.77 22.00 -0.86
N ILE A 33 9.21 21.54 -2.04
CA ILE A 33 8.34 20.89 -3.01
C ILE A 33 7.96 19.57 -2.39
N LYS A 34 6.84 19.57 -1.67
CA LYS A 34 6.28 18.33 -1.11
C LYS A 34 5.80 17.47 -2.27
N THR A 35 6.58 16.48 -2.64
CA THR A 35 6.21 15.49 -3.64
C THR A 35 5.13 14.58 -3.08
N MET A 36 4.08 14.34 -3.83
CA MET A 36 3.07 13.36 -3.49
C MET A 36 3.63 11.97 -3.81
N SER A 37 3.93 11.17 -2.78
CA SER A 37 4.35 9.78 -2.94
C SER A 37 3.23 8.92 -3.54
N ASN A 38 3.54 7.70 -4.01
CA ASN A 38 2.51 6.74 -4.33
C ASN A 38 1.71 6.42 -3.08
N LEU A 39 0.38 6.37 -3.22
CA LEU A 39 -0.52 6.06 -2.12
C LEU A 39 -1.13 4.68 -2.33
N TYR A 40 -1.17 3.92 -1.27
CA TYR A 40 -1.66 2.54 -1.26
C TYR A 40 -2.27 2.23 0.11
N TRP A 41 -2.80 1.03 0.23
CA TRP A 41 -3.42 0.55 1.46
C TRP A 41 -2.51 0.76 2.70
N GLY A 42 -3.09 1.29 3.77
CA GLY A 42 -2.40 1.58 5.02
C GLY A 42 -1.75 2.97 5.11
N ASN A 43 -1.66 3.70 3.99
CA ASN A 43 -1.19 5.08 4.04
C ASN A 43 -2.20 5.99 4.74
N SER A 44 -1.70 7.07 5.36
CA SER A 44 -2.54 8.08 5.99
C SER A 44 -1.98 9.49 5.79
N GLY A 45 -2.87 10.48 5.93
CA GLY A 45 -2.51 11.90 5.88
C GLY A 45 -3.23 12.69 4.80
N SER A 46 -2.81 13.95 4.64
CA SER A 46 -3.48 14.93 3.77
C SER A 46 -3.54 14.53 2.29
N ASP A 47 -2.54 13.79 1.79
CA ASP A 47 -2.53 13.35 0.40
C ASP A 47 -3.59 12.26 0.16
N VAL A 48 -3.84 11.39 1.14
CA VAL A 48 -4.94 10.43 1.10
C VAL A 48 -6.29 11.16 1.12
N SER A 49 -6.46 12.14 2.01
CA SER A 49 -7.69 12.96 2.06
C SER A 49 -7.97 13.65 0.72
N ARG A 50 -6.93 14.14 0.06
CA ARG A 50 -7.07 14.77 -1.28
C ARG A 50 -7.55 13.78 -2.34
N VAL A 51 -7.01 12.55 -2.33
CA VAL A 51 -7.45 11.48 -3.23
C VAL A 51 -8.88 11.07 -2.93
N GLN A 52 -9.22 10.87 -1.66
CA GLN A 52 -10.60 10.55 -1.24
C GLN A 52 -11.60 11.63 -1.69
N SER A 53 -11.26 12.91 -1.46
CA SER A 53 -12.11 14.02 -1.91
C SER A 53 -12.31 13.99 -3.43
N ARG A 54 -11.25 13.82 -4.19
CA ARG A 54 -11.34 13.79 -5.66
C ARG A 54 -12.17 12.60 -6.16
N LEU A 55 -11.96 11.43 -5.58
CA LEU A 55 -12.74 10.23 -5.91
C LEU A 55 -14.22 10.41 -5.52
N LYS A 56 -14.49 11.12 -4.42
CA LYS A 56 -15.85 11.44 -3.96
C LYS A 56 -16.54 12.42 -4.89
N ASP A 57 -15.87 13.50 -5.27
CA ASP A 57 -16.39 14.51 -6.21
C ASP A 57 -16.77 13.88 -7.55
N TRP A 58 -16.09 12.81 -7.96
CA TRP A 58 -16.34 12.10 -9.21
C TRP A 58 -17.24 10.87 -9.07
N GLY A 59 -17.80 10.62 -7.89
CA GLY A 59 -18.75 9.53 -7.64
C GLY A 59 -18.14 8.13 -7.54
N TYR A 60 -16.83 8.03 -7.33
CA TYR A 60 -16.14 6.76 -7.12
C TYR A 60 -16.04 6.35 -5.65
N TYR A 61 -16.13 7.31 -4.72
CA TYR A 61 -15.96 7.10 -3.29
C TYR A 61 -17.17 7.61 -2.51
N ASP A 62 -17.75 6.79 -1.65
CA ASP A 62 -18.92 7.08 -0.82
C ASP A 62 -18.59 7.19 0.68
N GLY A 63 -17.33 6.92 1.05
CA GLY A 63 -16.86 6.94 2.43
C GLY A 63 -16.61 8.34 3.00
N PRO A 64 -16.20 8.40 4.28
CA PRO A 64 -15.70 9.63 4.90
C PRO A 64 -14.33 10.01 4.31
N VAL A 65 -14.07 11.31 4.19
CA VAL A 65 -12.74 11.82 3.84
C VAL A 65 -11.92 11.91 5.14
N ASP A 66 -11.42 10.76 5.59
CA ASP A 66 -10.75 10.59 6.87
C ASP A 66 -9.21 10.61 6.77
N GLY A 67 -8.69 10.61 5.55
CA GLY A 67 -7.25 10.58 5.30
C GLY A 67 -6.61 9.23 5.56
N PHE A 68 -7.38 8.15 5.69
CA PHE A 68 -6.86 6.79 5.80
C PHE A 68 -7.15 5.98 4.53
N PHE A 69 -6.12 5.41 3.92
CA PHE A 69 -6.24 4.60 2.71
C PHE A 69 -6.62 3.16 3.09
N GLY A 70 -7.88 2.98 3.46
CA GLY A 70 -8.46 1.67 3.80
C GLY A 70 -9.15 1.02 2.60
N VAL A 71 -9.93 -0.03 2.89
CA VAL A 71 -10.64 -0.83 1.87
C VAL A 71 -11.52 0.01 0.95
N ARG A 72 -12.26 0.98 1.48
CA ARG A 72 -13.15 1.82 0.68
C ARG A 72 -12.37 2.69 -0.31
N THR A 73 -11.29 3.31 0.14
CA THR A 73 -10.41 4.12 -0.71
C THR A 73 -9.78 3.26 -1.80
N TRP A 74 -9.29 2.09 -1.44
CA TRP A 74 -8.68 1.15 -2.38
C TRP A 74 -9.68 0.67 -3.45
N LEU A 75 -10.90 0.28 -3.06
CA LEU A 75 -11.97 -0.11 -4.01
C LEU A 75 -12.33 1.06 -4.94
N ALA A 76 -12.42 2.27 -4.42
CA ALA A 76 -12.70 3.47 -5.20
C ALA A 76 -11.59 3.76 -6.22
N VAL A 77 -10.33 3.63 -5.82
CA VAL A 77 -9.18 3.78 -6.72
C VAL A 77 -9.24 2.74 -7.83
N ARG A 78 -9.49 1.47 -7.52
CA ARG A 78 -9.60 0.41 -8.55
C ARG A 78 -10.74 0.65 -9.52
N LYS A 79 -11.93 1.04 -9.00
CA LYS A 79 -13.08 1.39 -9.85
C LYS A 79 -12.74 2.57 -10.77
N PHE A 80 -12.07 3.58 -10.23
CA PHE A 80 -11.60 4.71 -11.00
C PHE A 80 -10.61 4.28 -12.09
N GLN A 81 -9.59 3.48 -11.75
CA GLN A 81 -8.61 2.96 -12.69
C GLN A 81 -9.26 2.18 -13.83
N ALA A 82 -10.17 1.25 -13.51
CA ALA A 82 -10.89 0.45 -14.49
C ALA A 82 -11.69 1.32 -15.48
N ASN A 83 -12.40 2.35 -14.98
CA ASN A 83 -13.22 3.21 -15.80
C ASN A 83 -12.43 4.23 -16.63
N ASN A 84 -11.15 4.43 -16.31
CA ASN A 84 -10.28 5.37 -17.02
C ASN A 84 -9.16 4.67 -17.82
N GLY A 85 -9.25 3.35 -18.02
CA GLY A 85 -8.30 2.61 -18.85
C GLY A 85 -6.89 2.52 -18.25
N LEU A 86 -6.77 2.62 -16.91
CA LEU A 86 -5.51 2.51 -16.18
C LEU A 86 -5.29 1.07 -15.70
N ASN A 87 -4.05 0.73 -15.33
CA ASN A 87 -3.75 -0.51 -14.65
C ASN A 87 -4.50 -0.57 -13.31
N VAL A 88 -5.33 -1.61 -13.11
CA VAL A 88 -6.21 -1.74 -11.94
C VAL A 88 -5.44 -2.32 -10.75
N THR A 89 -4.50 -1.54 -10.23
CA THR A 89 -3.62 -1.94 -9.11
C THR A 89 -4.18 -1.58 -7.73
N GLY A 90 -5.05 -0.58 -7.66
CA GLY A 90 -5.47 0.03 -6.40
C GLY A 90 -4.41 0.95 -5.77
N ILE A 91 -3.29 1.19 -6.47
CA ILE A 91 -2.24 2.11 -6.05
C ILE A 91 -2.44 3.44 -6.79
N VAL A 92 -2.38 4.55 -6.06
CA VAL A 92 -2.37 5.89 -6.65
C VAL A 92 -0.93 6.21 -7.05
N ASP A 93 -0.52 5.66 -8.17
CA ASP A 93 0.75 5.94 -8.84
C ASP A 93 0.68 7.25 -9.65
N ASP A 94 1.75 7.59 -10.34
CA ASP A 94 1.82 8.85 -11.09
C ASP A 94 0.77 8.91 -12.22
N GLN A 95 0.47 7.79 -12.89
CA GLN A 95 -0.56 7.74 -13.93
C GLN A 95 -1.94 7.99 -13.31
N THR A 96 -2.23 7.35 -12.19
CA THR A 96 -3.47 7.53 -11.44
C THR A 96 -3.62 8.95 -10.90
N LYS A 97 -2.53 9.56 -10.39
CA LYS A 97 -2.52 10.95 -9.92
C LYS A 97 -2.86 11.92 -11.06
N VAL A 98 -2.23 11.75 -12.23
CA VAL A 98 -2.53 12.58 -13.42
C VAL A 98 -3.99 12.44 -13.82
N ALA A 99 -4.49 11.22 -13.91
CA ALA A 99 -5.89 10.94 -14.24
C ALA A 99 -6.86 11.54 -13.22
N LEU A 100 -6.50 11.55 -11.93
CA LEU A 100 -7.24 12.23 -10.86
C LEU A 100 -7.12 13.78 -10.93
N GLY A 101 -6.38 14.33 -11.91
CA GLY A 101 -6.21 15.77 -12.10
C GLY A 101 -5.22 16.42 -11.13
N PHE A 102 -4.31 15.64 -10.52
CA PHE A 102 -3.20 16.20 -9.77
C PHE A 102 -2.07 16.62 -10.70
N ASN A 103 -1.56 17.83 -10.51
CA ASN A 103 -0.42 18.33 -11.29
C ASN A 103 0.88 17.72 -10.75
N ILE A 104 1.44 16.76 -11.48
CA ILE A 104 2.69 16.08 -11.12
C ILE A 104 3.93 16.73 -11.77
N SER A 105 3.79 17.74 -12.62
CA SER A 105 4.94 18.40 -13.29
C SER A 105 5.90 19.10 -12.32
N LYS A 106 5.55 19.20 -11.03
CA LYS A 106 6.44 19.61 -9.93
C LYS A 106 7.11 18.44 -9.21
N TYR A 107 6.85 17.21 -9.62
CA TYR A 107 7.26 15.98 -8.92
C TYR A 107 8.31 15.25 -9.75
N THR A 108 9.58 15.56 -9.54
CA THR A 108 10.69 14.78 -10.10
C THR A 108 10.88 13.53 -9.28
N SER A 109 11.00 12.39 -9.95
CA SER A 109 11.15 11.05 -9.41
C SER A 109 12.20 10.96 -8.31
N ILE A 110 11.79 10.66 -7.09
CA ILE A 110 12.67 10.14 -6.05
C ILE A 110 12.23 8.70 -5.79
N SER A 111 13.20 7.80 -5.89
CA SER A 111 13.06 6.37 -5.64
C SER A 111 12.21 6.09 -4.41
N ASN A 112 11.14 5.31 -4.60
CA ASN A 112 10.29 4.85 -3.52
C ASN A 112 11.06 3.91 -2.60
N THR A 113 11.58 4.43 -1.51
CA THR A 113 11.92 3.60 -0.37
C THR A 113 10.62 3.31 0.36
N TYR A 114 10.10 2.10 0.18
CA TYR A 114 8.99 1.58 0.96
C TYR A 114 9.39 1.57 2.44
N THR A 115 8.81 2.45 3.23
CA THR A 115 8.88 2.37 4.68
C THR A 115 7.57 1.75 5.15
N PRO A 116 7.57 0.49 5.63
CA PRO A 116 6.37 -0.11 6.19
C PRO A 116 5.95 0.71 7.41
N ALA A 117 4.73 1.25 7.39
CA ALA A 117 4.12 1.76 8.61
C ALA A 117 4.01 0.58 9.58
N THR A 118 4.45 0.76 10.82
CA THR A 118 4.27 -0.20 11.91
C THR A 118 2.75 -0.36 12.12
N SER A 119 2.19 -1.46 11.59
CA SER A 119 0.74 -1.64 11.56
C SER A 119 0.24 -2.14 12.91
N THR A 120 -0.43 -1.29 13.65
CA THR A 120 -1.52 -1.75 14.51
C THR A 120 -2.59 -2.36 13.60
N THR A 121 -2.86 -3.65 13.77
CA THR A 121 -3.90 -4.35 13.00
C THR A 121 -5.24 -3.65 13.17
N THR A 122 -5.83 -3.21 12.07
CA THR A 122 -7.07 -2.43 12.05
C THR A 122 -8.25 -3.30 11.63
N ASN A 123 -9.48 -2.81 11.81
CA ASN A 123 -10.68 -3.48 11.26
C ASN A 123 -10.59 -3.66 9.73
N ASP A 124 -9.88 -2.77 9.04
CA ASP A 124 -9.64 -2.87 7.61
C ASP A 124 -8.71 -4.03 7.25
N ASP A 125 -7.69 -4.32 8.07
CA ASP A 125 -6.81 -5.47 7.88
C ASP A 125 -7.57 -6.79 8.06
N VAL A 126 -8.48 -6.86 9.06
CA VAL A 126 -9.38 -8.01 9.24
C VAL A 126 -10.25 -8.20 8.00
N TYR A 127 -10.84 -7.13 7.49
CA TYR A 127 -11.73 -7.20 6.33
C TYR A 127 -10.97 -7.59 5.05
N LEU A 128 -9.78 -7.02 4.83
CA LEU A 128 -8.91 -7.37 3.70
C LEU A 128 -8.51 -8.83 3.73
N LEU A 129 -8.05 -9.33 4.89
CA LEU A 129 -7.70 -10.74 5.06
C LEU A 129 -8.92 -11.66 4.86
N ALA A 130 -10.09 -11.24 5.34
CA ALA A 130 -11.34 -11.97 5.14
C ALA A 130 -11.74 -12.04 3.66
N MET A 131 -11.54 -10.98 2.89
CA MET A 131 -11.77 -10.98 1.43
C MET A 131 -10.87 -11.99 0.74
N LEU A 132 -9.58 -12.03 1.08
CA LEU A 132 -8.65 -13.01 0.54
C LEU A 132 -9.09 -14.43 0.91
N ILE A 133 -9.34 -14.69 2.18
CA ILE A 133 -9.81 -16.01 2.67
C ILE A 133 -11.08 -16.44 1.93
N ASN A 134 -12.01 -15.50 1.71
CA ASN A 134 -13.23 -15.78 0.97
C ASN A 134 -12.98 -16.15 -0.49
N GLY A 135 -12.01 -15.52 -1.13
CA GLY A 135 -11.60 -15.84 -2.51
C GLY A 135 -10.91 -17.20 -2.62
N GLU A 136 -9.94 -17.45 -1.74
CA GLU A 136 -9.06 -18.62 -1.80
C GLU A 136 -9.67 -19.88 -1.17
N ALA A 137 -10.52 -19.73 -0.14
CA ALA A 137 -10.96 -20.83 0.72
C ALA A 137 -12.48 -20.88 0.94
N ARG A 138 -13.29 -20.35 0.00
CA ARG A 138 -14.76 -20.30 0.15
C ARG A 138 -15.39 -21.67 0.42
N GLY A 139 -14.92 -22.70 -0.27
CA GLY A 139 -15.41 -24.09 -0.14
C GLY A 139 -14.76 -24.90 0.97
N GLU A 140 -13.77 -24.33 1.67
CA GLU A 140 -13.02 -25.05 2.69
C GLU A 140 -13.75 -25.09 4.05
N PRO A 141 -13.48 -26.11 4.88
CA PRO A 141 -13.89 -26.10 6.28
C PRO A 141 -13.36 -24.86 7.01
N PHE A 142 -14.00 -24.48 8.12
CA PHE A 142 -13.61 -23.28 8.87
C PHE A 142 -12.10 -23.26 9.23
N VAL A 143 -11.56 -24.40 9.70
CA VAL A 143 -10.12 -24.55 9.99
C VAL A 143 -9.26 -24.32 8.75
N GLY A 144 -9.72 -24.73 7.56
CA GLY A 144 -9.04 -24.46 6.29
C GLY A 144 -9.03 -22.97 5.93
N LYS A 145 -10.11 -22.25 6.23
CA LYS A 145 -10.18 -20.80 6.09
C LYS A 145 -9.19 -20.10 7.03
N VAL A 146 -9.13 -20.52 8.31
CA VAL A 146 -8.14 -20.02 9.26
C VAL A 146 -6.72 -20.32 8.78
N ALA A 147 -6.48 -21.51 8.25
CA ALA A 147 -5.18 -21.95 7.74
C ALA A 147 -4.65 -21.02 6.61
N VAL A 148 -5.51 -20.64 5.67
CA VAL A 148 -5.15 -19.67 4.62
C VAL A 148 -4.79 -18.32 5.23
N GLY A 149 -5.57 -17.82 6.19
CA GLY A 149 -5.26 -16.59 6.93
C GLY A 149 -3.95 -16.68 7.71
N ALA A 150 -3.69 -17.82 8.34
CA ALA A 150 -2.46 -18.07 9.09
C ALA A 150 -1.21 -18.02 8.19
N VAL A 151 -1.28 -18.54 6.95
CA VAL A 151 -0.17 -18.39 5.99
C VAL A 151 0.15 -16.93 5.72
N VAL A 152 -0.84 -16.07 5.55
CA VAL A 152 -0.63 -14.61 5.39
C VAL A 152 0.08 -14.04 6.62
N MET A 153 -0.40 -14.38 7.82
CA MET A 153 0.20 -13.90 9.07
C MET A 153 1.62 -14.43 9.30
N ASN A 154 1.90 -15.67 8.88
CA ASN A 154 3.24 -16.25 8.93
C ASN A 154 4.19 -15.53 7.96
N ARG A 155 3.73 -15.18 6.76
CA ARG A 155 4.50 -14.36 5.82
C ARG A 155 4.79 -12.98 6.39
N VAL A 156 3.81 -12.29 6.99
CA VAL A 156 3.99 -10.98 7.65
C VAL A 156 5.09 -11.01 8.72
N ARG A 157 5.20 -12.14 9.46
CA ARG A 157 6.22 -12.34 10.50
C ARG A 157 7.58 -12.79 9.94
N SER A 158 7.62 -13.25 8.71
CA SER A 158 8.83 -13.78 8.07
C SER A 158 9.69 -12.67 7.46
N PRO A 159 11.03 -12.69 7.66
CA PRO A 159 11.90 -11.63 7.15
C PRO A 159 12.03 -11.60 5.61
N ILE A 160 11.56 -12.63 4.91
CA ILE A 160 11.64 -12.73 3.45
C ILE A 160 10.37 -12.26 2.74
N PHE A 161 9.36 -11.80 3.48
CA PHE A 161 8.10 -11.29 2.95
C PHE A 161 7.83 -9.86 3.44
N PRO A 162 6.90 -9.13 2.82
CA PRO A 162 6.44 -7.85 3.34
C PRO A 162 5.86 -7.98 4.76
N HIS A 163 6.09 -6.97 5.60
CA HIS A 163 5.69 -6.97 7.01
C HIS A 163 4.28 -6.40 7.26
N THR A 164 3.41 -6.37 6.25
CA THR A 164 2.01 -5.95 6.35
C THR A 164 1.11 -6.93 5.63
N ILE A 165 -0.13 -7.08 6.11
CA ILE A 165 -1.15 -7.95 5.49
C ILE A 165 -1.36 -7.55 4.02
N ALA A 166 -1.56 -6.27 3.75
CA ALA A 166 -1.70 -5.76 2.39
C ALA A 166 -0.46 -6.03 1.52
N GLY A 167 0.73 -5.80 2.07
CA GLY A 167 1.99 -6.07 1.37
C GLY A 167 2.13 -7.52 0.96
N VAL A 168 1.74 -8.47 1.81
CA VAL A 168 1.75 -9.91 1.50
C VAL A 168 0.68 -10.26 0.46
N ILE A 169 -0.54 -9.75 0.64
CA ILE A 169 -1.69 -10.10 -0.23
C ILE A 169 -1.46 -9.60 -1.66
N PHE A 170 -0.92 -8.39 -1.82
CA PHE A 170 -0.75 -7.77 -3.13
C PHE A 170 0.61 -8.01 -3.79
N GLN A 171 1.42 -8.95 -3.29
CA GLN A 171 2.60 -9.40 -4.03
C GLN A 171 2.17 -10.03 -5.36
N PRO A 172 2.81 -9.69 -6.48
CA PRO A 172 2.48 -10.26 -7.78
C PRO A 172 2.49 -11.80 -7.76
N GLY A 173 1.38 -12.42 -8.18
CA GLY A 173 1.25 -13.88 -8.25
C GLY A 173 1.23 -14.60 -6.90
N ALA A 174 1.03 -13.89 -5.79
CA ALA A 174 1.01 -14.50 -4.46
C ALA A 174 -0.27 -15.29 -4.18
N PHE A 175 -1.40 -14.84 -4.72
CA PHE A 175 -2.72 -15.42 -4.51
C PHE A 175 -3.57 -15.33 -5.78
N SER A 176 -4.14 -16.47 -6.17
CA SER A 176 -4.96 -16.56 -7.41
C SER A 176 -6.22 -15.71 -7.34
N ALA A 177 -6.84 -15.62 -6.16
CA ALA A 177 -8.05 -14.84 -5.96
C ALA A 177 -7.86 -13.33 -6.13
N VAL A 178 -6.63 -12.82 -6.03
CA VAL A 178 -6.28 -11.43 -6.35
C VAL A 178 -6.29 -11.23 -7.87
N ASP A 179 -5.65 -12.16 -8.60
CA ASP A 179 -5.44 -12.06 -10.04
C ASP A 179 -6.74 -12.32 -10.83
N ASP A 180 -7.57 -13.27 -10.40
CA ASP A 180 -8.83 -13.65 -11.06
C ASP A 180 -10.05 -12.83 -10.56
N GLY A 181 -9.86 -11.99 -9.57
CA GLY A 181 -10.90 -11.09 -9.06
C GLY A 181 -11.87 -11.71 -8.05
N GLN A 182 -11.73 -12.98 -7.67
CA GLN A 182 -12.64 -13.62 -6.71
C GLN A 182 -12.54 -13.04 -5.29
N MET A 183 -11.40 -12.48 -4.95
CA MET A 183 -11.19 -11.79 -3.70
C MET A 183 -12.14 -10.58 -3.50
N TRP A 184 -12.68 -10.00 -4.58
CA TRP A 184 -13.48 -8.75 -4.51
C TRP A 184 -14.95 -8.98 -4.15
N LEU A 185 -15.35 -10.20 -3.96
CA LEU A 185 -16.68 -10.52 -3.46
C LEU A 185 -16.75 -10.25 -1.96
N PRO A 186 -17.90 -9.76 -1.45
CA PRO A 186 -18.07 -9.56 -0.01
C PRO A 186 -17.73 -10.83 0.77
N PRO A 187 -16.91 -10.75 1.83
CA PRO A 187 -16.54 -11.92 2.60
C PRO A 187 -17.73 -12.46 3.42
N SER A 188 -17.79 -13.77 3.56
CA SER A 188 -18.75 -14.41 4.44
C SER A 188 -18.41 -14.15 5.92
N GLN A 189 -19.39 -14.32 6.82
CA GLN A 189 -19.16 -14.20 8.26
C GLN A 189 -18.08 -15.17 8.75
N ASP A 190 -18.04 -16.40 8.19
CA ASP A 190 -16.99 -17.37 8.52
C ASP A 190 -15.61 -16.90 8.05
N SER A 191 -15.52 -16.24 6.89
CA SER A 191 -14.25 -15.68 6.43
C SER A 191 -13.78 -14.52 7.31
N ILE A 192 -14.71 -13.70 7.83
CA ILE A 192 -14.39 -12.61 8.77
C ILE A 192 -13.88 -13.20 10.10
N ARG A 193 -14.57 -14.21 10.65
CA ARG A 193 -14.14 -14.87 11.88
C ARG A 193 -12.78 -15.56 11.70
N ALA A 194 -12.58 -16.26 10.57
CA ALA A 194 -11.32 -16.91 10.26
C ALA A 194 -10.15 -15.90 10.17
N ALA A 195 -10.39 -14.71 9.60
CA ALA A 195 -9.40 -13.62 9.58
C ALA A 195 -9.07 -13.12 11.00
N GLN A 196 -10.08 -12.92 11.83
CA GLN A 196 -9.90 -12.52 13.24
C GLN A 196 -9.07 -13.55 14.01
N ASP A 197 -9.40 -14.84 13.87
CA ASP A 197 -8.71 -15.92 14.55
C ASP A 197 -7.25 -16.05 14.09
N ALA A 198 -6.98 -15.95 12.79
CA ALA A 198 -5.62 -15.98 12.24
C ALA A 198 -4.78 -14.78 12.73
N ILE A 199 -5.36 -13.58 12.76
CA ILE A 199 -4.73 -12.36 13.29
C ILE A 199 -4.45 -12.51 14.80
N ALA A 200 -5.38 -13.10 15.55
CA ALA A 200 -5.21 -13.40 16.97
C ALA A 200 -4.13 -14.47 17.26
N GLY A 201 -3.60 -15.13 16.20
CA GLY A 201 -2.49 -16.06 16.30
C GLY A 201 -2.86 -17.53 16.18
N TRP A 202 -4.12 -17.86 15.89
CA TRP A 202 -4.46 -19.26 15.62
C TRP A 202 -3.87 -19.70 14.28
N ASP A 203 -2.91 -20.60 14.35
CA ASP A 203 -2.24 -21.18 13.19
C ASP A 203 -2.36 -22.72 13.21
N PRO A 204 -3.35 -23.29 12.50
CA PRO A 204 -3.49 -24.73 12.37
C PRO A 204 -2.47 -25.37 11.42
N THR A 205 -1.63 -24.55 10.73
CA THR A 205 -0.68 -25.04 9.72
C THR A 205 0.70 -25.37 10.30
N GLY A 206 1.00 -24.94 11.53
CA GLY A 206 2.32 -25.14 12.13
C GLY A 206 3.43 -24.30 11.47
N GLY A 207 3.14 -23.08 11.05
CA GLY A 207 4.10 -22.14 10.50
C GLY A 207 4.29 -22.24 8.98
N ALA A 208 3.29 -22.73 8.25
CA ALA A 208 3.38 -22.79 6.79
C ALA A 208 3.50 -21.40 6.16
N LEU A 209 4.33 -21.31 5.13
CA LEU A 209 4.51 -20.10 4.30
C LEU A 209 3.86 -20.25 2.92
N TYR A 210 3.50 -21.48 2.55
CA TYR A 210 2.92 -21.81 1.26
C TYR A 210 1.75 -22.76 1.44
N TYR A 211 0.80 -22.71 0.51
CA TYR A 211 -0.22 -23.73 0.35
C TYR A 211 -0.59 -23.90 -1.12
N TYR A 212 -1.16 -25.02 -1.45
CA TYR A 212 -1.67 -25.31 -2.78
C TYR A 212 -2.76 -26.39 -2.74
N ASN A 213 -3.63 -26.36 -3.74
CA ASN A 213 -4.56 -27.46 -4.00
C ASN A 213 -3.95 -28.36 -5.07
N ALA A 214 -3.63 -29.61 -4.72
CA ALA A 214 -2.94 -30.54 -5.60
C ALA A 214 -3.70 -30.83 -6.92
N SER A 215 -5.04 -30.68 -6.92
CA SER A 215 -5.86 -30.87 -8.11
C SER A 215 -5.89 -29.67 -9.08
N LYS A 216 -5.41 -28.49 -8.62
CA LYS A 216 -5.48 -27.23 -9.37
C LYS A 216 -4.12 -26.63 -9.73
N VAL A 217 -3.05 -27.11 -9.07
CA VAL A 217 -1.72 -26.53 -9.22
C VAL A 217 -1.15 -26.82 -10.60
N GLN A 218 -0.65 -25.75 -11.26
CA GLN A 218 0.00 -25.85 -12.58
C GLN A 218 1.53 -25.67 -12.47
N ASN A 219 2.02 -25.24 -11.33
CA ASN A 219 3.43 -24.86 -11.12
C ASN A 219 4.12 -25.84 -10.20
N TYR A 220 4.97 -26.69 -10.76
CA TYR A 220 5.54 -27.87 -10.08
C TYR A 220 6.58 -27.55 -9.01
N TRP A 221 7.14 -26.31 -8.92
CA TRP A 221 8.13 -25.96 -7.91
C TRP A 221 7.61 -26.12 -6.49
N ILE A 222 6.31 -25.95 -6.29
CA ILE A 222 5.68 -26.05 -4.96
C ILE A 222 5.74 -27.47 -4.39
N PHE A 223 5.78 -28.49 -5.23
CA PHE A 223 5.87 -29.90 -4.79
C PHE A 223 7.22 -30.26 -4.16
N ASN A 224 8.26 -29.44 -4.37
CA ASN A 224 9.56 -29.63 -3.75
C ASN A 224 9.66 -29.02 -2.34
N ARG A 225 8.59 -28.34 -1.87
CA ARG A 225 8.56 -27.75 -0.54
C ARG A 225 8.24 -28.80 0.52
N PRO A 226 8.90 -28.73 1.70
CA PRO A 226 8.56 -29.63 2.81
C PRO A 226 7.10 -29.46 3.23
N ILE A 227 6.31 -30.50 3.06
CA ILE A 227 4.90 -30.52 3.48
C ILE A 227 4.85 -30.58 4.99
N ILE A 228 3.98 -29.76 5.59
CA ILE A 228 3.73 -29.75 7.03
C ILE A 228 2.42 -30.49 7.33
N THR A 229 1.33 -30.13 6.65
CA THR A 229 0.01 -30.70 6.91
C THR A 229 -0.91 -30.53 5.71
N GLN A 230 -2.03 -31.25 5.74
CA GLN A 230 -3.14 -31.06 4.82
C GLN A 230 -4.41 -30.73 5.61
N ILE A 231 -5.12 -29.67 5.20
CA ILE A 231 -6.38 -29.25 5.81
C ILE A 231 -7.36 -29.00 4.67
N GLY A 232 -8.47 -29.74 4.65
CA GLY A 232 -9.41 -29.70 3.52
C GLY A 232 -8.75 -30.12 2.23
N SER A 233 -8.92 -29.33 1.18
CA SER A 233 -8.30 -29.57 -0.13
C SER A 233 -6.90 -28.97 -0.28
N HIS A 234 -6.41 -28.22 0.72
CA HIS A 234 -5.12 -27.54 0.68
C HIS A 234 -4.02 -28.31 1.39
N ILE A 235 -2.86 -28.40 0.74
CA ILE A 235 -1.60 -28.88 1.30
C ILE A 235 -0.79 -27.66 1.72
N PHE A 236 -0.32 -27.65 2.98
CA PHE A 236 0.45 -26.58 3.59
C PHE A 236 1.92 -26.96 3.70
N ALA A 237 2.84 -26.04 3.30
CA ALA A 237 4.26 -26.30 3.16
C ALA A 237 5.12 -25.12 3.63
N ARG A 238 6.44 -25.38 3.82
CA ARG A 238 7.47 -24.38 4.15
C ARG A 238 8.29 -23.96 2.96
#